data_8853274cf1da0f2a41489876beaf1a9c
#
_entry.id   8853274cf1da0f2a41489876beaf1a9c
#
_cell.length_a   1.000
_cell.length_b   1.000
_cell.length_c   1.000
_cell.angle_alpha   90.00
_cell.angle_beta   90.00
_cell.angle_gamma   90.00
#
_symmetry.space_group_name_H-M   'P 1'
#
loop_
_entity.id
_entity.type
_entity.pdbx_description
1 polymer ?
#
loop_
_entity_poly.entity_id
_entity_poly.type
_entity_poly.pdbx_seq_one_letter_code
_entity_poly.pdbx_strand_id
1 'polypeptide(L)'
;MAALVEAAGPYRLRPAHCDSPFEHLARAIASQQISGAAARAILGRFVATFGSKTGAFPRPAKILTVHDQRLRAVGFSATKVAALKDLARHTLAGVVPDTRTLESLDDAAIIARLTQVRGIGPWTVQMMLMFQLGRLDVLPRDDYGDRKSTRLNSSHRT
;
A
#
# COMPACT_ATOMS: atom_id res chain seq x y z
N MET A 1 24.42 21.59 -6.49
CA MET A 1 23.05 21.03 -6.68
C MET A 1 22.79 20.68 -8.13
N ALA A 2 22.99 21.56 -9.11
CA ALA A 2 22.75 21.26 -10.54
C ALA A 2 23.55 20.04 -11.07
N ALA A 3 24.82 19.90 -10.76
CA ALA A 3 25.67 18.79 -11.19
C ALA A 3 25.24 17.40 -10.66
N LEU A 4 24.61 17.34 -9.49
CA LEU A 4 24.07 16.09 -8.92
C LEU A 4 22.78 15.65 -9.64
N VAL A 5 21.94 16.59 -10.06
CA VAL A 5 20.72 16.34 -10.83
C VAL A 5 21.07 15.87 -12.24
N GLU A 6 22.13 16.47 -12.83
CA GLU A 6 22.62 16.11 -14.17
C GLU A 6 23.27 14.70 -14.19
N ALA A 7 24.01 14.33 -13.12
CA ALA A 7 24.63 13.02 -12.98
C ALA A 7 23.62 11.89 -12.67
N ALA A 8 22.49 12.21 -12.01
CA ALA A 8 21.45 11.25 -11.68
C ALA A 8 20.55 10.90 -12.88
N GLY A 9 20.54 11.73 -13.91
CA GLY A 9 19.67 11.57 -15.07
C GLY A 9 18.17 11.74 -14.74
N PRO A 10 17.28 11.65 -15.72
CA PRO A 10 15.85 11.76 -15.48
C PRO A 10 15.36 10.62 -14.59
N TYR A 11 14.74 10.99 -13.46
CA TYR A 11 14.13 10.04 -12.54
C TYR A 11 13.02 9.25 -13.25
N ARG A 12 13.26 7.96 -13.47
CA ARG A 12 12.33 7.04 -14.11
C ARG A 12 11.68 6.15 -13.04
N LEU A 13 10.70 6.70 -12.33
CA LEU A 13 9.83 5.87 -11.49
C LEU A 13 9.00 4.98 -12.43
N ARG A 14 9.26 3.67 -12.40
CA ARG A 14 8.35 2.72 -13.06
C ARG A 14 7.25 2.38 -12.05
N PRO A 15 5.99 2.71 -12.34
CA PRO A 15 4.88 2.30 -11.47
C PRO A 15 4.93 0.80 -11.22
N ALA A 16 4.72 0.39 -9.97
CA ALA A 16 4.60 -1.03 -9.65
C ALA A 16 3.38 -1.58 -10.40
N HIS A 17 3.57 -2.64 -11.18
CA HIS A 17 2.46 -3.33 -11.85
C HIS A 17 1.59 -4.00 -10.79
N CYS A 18 0.55 -3.30 -10.36
CA CYS A 18 -0.58 -3.86 -9.63
C CYS A 18 -1.82 -3.70 -10.51
N ASP A 19 -2.60 -4.76 -10.67
CA ASP A 19 -3.76 -4.76 -11.55
C ASP A 19 -4.90 -3.88 -11.03
N SER A 20 -4.88 -3.52 -9.74
CA SER A 20 -5.92 -2.69 -9.13
C SER A 20 -5.45 -1.97 -7.85
N PRO A 21 -6.13 -0.86 -7.45
CA PRO A 21 -5.90 -0.20 -6.17
C PRO A 21 -6.11 -1.14 -4.98
N PHE A 22 -7.09 -2.04 -5.05
CA PHE A 22 -7.31 -3.06 -4.03
C PHE A 22 -6.06 -3.94 -3.83
N GLU A 23 -5.48 -4.44 -4.91
CA GLU A 23 -4.26 -5.26 -4.85
C GLU A 23 -3.10 -4.48 -4.25
N HIS A 24 -2.89 -3.23 -4.67
CA HIS A 24 -1.82 -2.38 -4.15
C HIS A 24 -1.94 -2.19 -2.64
N LEU A 25 -3.13 -1.81 -2.17
CA LEU A 25 -3.40 -1.59 -0.74
C LEU A 25 -3.33 -2.89 0.07
N ALA A 26 -3.78 -4.02 -0.48
CA ALA A 26 -3.65 -5.33 0.16
C ALA A 26 -2.17 -5.75 0.33
N ARG A 27 -1.34 -5.49 -0.68
CA ARG A 27 0.12 -5.69 -0.62
C ARG A 27 0.77 -4.77 0.42
N ALA A 28 0.35 -3.52 0.50
CA ALA A 28 0.81 -2.57 1.50
C ALA A 28 0.47 -3.06 2.93
N ILE A 29 -0.77 -3.48 3.19
CA ILE A 29 -1.18 -4.08 4.48
C ILE A 29 -0.31 -5.30 4.82
N ALA A 30 -0.08 -6.19 3.85
CA ALA A 30 0.75 -7.37 4.06
C ALA A 30 2.18 -7.02 4.49
N SER A 31 2.75 -5.96 3.93
CA SER A 31 4.15 -5.55 4.11
C SER A 31 4.42 -4.74 5.38
N GLN A 32 3.37 -4.19 6.03
CA GLN A 32 3.54 -3.38 7.23
C GLN A 32 4.30 -4.12 8.33
N GLN A 33 5.31 -3.46 8.93
CA GLN A 33 6.06 -3.93 10.11
C GLN A 33 6.79 -5.28 9.95
N ILE A 34 7.05 -5.73 8.73
CA ILE A 34 7.83 -6.95 8.46
C ILE A 34 8.83 -6.71 7.33
N SER A 35 9.82 -7.60 7.20
CA SER A 35 10.78 -7.52 6.11
C SER A 35 10.13 -7.78 4.74
N GLY A 36 10.71 -7.22 3.68
CA GLY A 36 10.24 -7.46 2.32
C GLY A 36 10.25 -8.94 1.92
N ALA A 37 11.20 -9.73 2.43
CA ALA A 37 11.26 -11.17 2.19
C ALA A 37 10.06 -11.90 2.83
N ALA A 38 9.74 -11.58 4.08
CA ALA A 38 8.58 -12.13 4.78
C ALA A 38 7.25 -11.73 4.09
N ALA A 39 7.13 -10.47 3.67
CA ALA A 39 5.96 -9.99 2.95
C ALA A 39 5.76 -10.74 1.63
N ARG A 40 6.81 -10.93 0.84
CA ARG A 40 6.76 -11.72 -0.41
C ARG A 40 6.32 -13.16 -0.16
N ALA A 41 6.85 -13.81 0.87
CA ALA A 41 6.49 -15.19 1.21
C ALA A 41 5.01 -15.33 1.61
N ILE A 42 4.49 -14.38 2.42
CA ILE A 42 3.07 -14.34 2.82
C ILE A 42 2.18 -14.11 1.59
N LEU A 43 2.50 -13.11 0.78
CA LEU A 43 1.74 -12.78 -0.43
C LEU A 43 1.77 -13.93 -1.45
N GLY A 44 2.90 -14.61 -1.61
CA GLY A 44 3.00 -15.80 -2.47
C GLY A 44 2.04 -16.91 -2.02
N ARG A 45 2.04 -17.26 -0.73
CA ARG A 45 1.10 -18.24 -0.18
C ARG A 45 -0.36 -17.79 -0.30
N PHE A 46 -0.61 -16.49 -0.08
CA PHE A 46 -1.95 -15.91 -0.17
C PHE A 46 -2.51 -16.03 -1.60
N VAL A 47 -1.74 -15.65 -2.60
CA VAL A 47 -2.15 -15.78 -4.01
C VAL A 47 -2.29 -17.24 -4.42
N ALA A 48 -1.36 -18.12 -4.03
CA ALA A 48 -1.43 -19.54 -4.32
C ALA A 48 -2.67 -20.21 -3.72
N THR A 49 -3.10 -19.78 -2.52
CA THR A 49 -4.22 -20.40 -1.80
C THR A 49 -5.58 -19.84 -2.22
N PHE A 50 -5.67 -18.53 -2.47
CA PHE A 50 -6.95 -17.83 -2.67
C PHE A 50 -7.10 -17.15 -4.02
N GLY A 51 -6.02 -17.04 -4.79
CA GLY A 51 -6.00 -16.45 -6.12
C GLY A 51 -6.70 -17.32 -7.17
N SER A 52 -6.70 -16.85 -8.41
CA SER A 52 -7.23 -17.62 -9.54
C SER A 52 -6.26 -18.76 -9.94
N LYS A 53 -6.74 -19.69 -10.72
CA LYS A 53 -5.90 -20.76 -11.32
C LYS A 53 -4.77 -20.19 -12.20
N THR A 54 -4.93 -18.98 -12.72
CA THR A 54 -3.92 -18.27 -13.52
C THR A 54 -2.93 -17.46 -12.66
N GLY A 55 -3.01 -17.54 -11.32
CA GLY A 55 -2.15 -16.79 -10.41
C GLY A 55 -2.56 -15.32 -10.18
N ALA A 56 -3.74 -14.90 -10.66
CA ALA A 56 -4.21 -13.54 -10.39
C ALA A 56 -4.57 -13.35 -8.91
N PHE A 57 -4.42 -12.11 -8.44
CA PHE A 57 -4.68 -11.74 -7.05
C PHE A 57 -6.14 -12.03 -6.64
N PRO A 58 -6.41 -12.46 -5.39
CA PRO A 58 -7.77 -12.76 -4.94
C PRO A 58 -8.69 -11.53 -5.02
N ARG A 59 -9.91 -11.72 -5.52
CA ARG A 59 -10.90 -10.64 -5.61
C ARG A 59 -11.44 -10.25 -4.23
N PRO A 60 -11.86 -8.98 -4.01
CA PRO A 60 -12.41 -8.51 -2.72
C PRO A 60 -13.53 -9.41 -2.18
N ALA A 61 -14.50 -9.77 -3.00
CA ALA A 61 -15.61 -10.64 -2.60
C ALA A 61 -15.12 -12.00 -2.06
N LYS A 62 -14.08 -12.59 -2.67
CA LYS A 62 -13.48 -13.85 -2.21
C LYS A 62 -12.90 -13.71 -0.80
N ILE A 63 -12.22 -12.60 -0.51
CA ILE A 63 -11.61 -12.36 0.81
C ILE A 63 -12.66 -12.34 1.92
N LEU A 64 -13.83 -11.78 1.67
CA LEU A 64 -14.92 -11.73 2.66
C LEU A 64 -15.48 -13.11 2.99
N THR A 65 -15.48 -14.05 2.04
CA THR A 65 -15.98 -15.41 2.27
C THR A 65 -14.98 -16.34 2.95
N VAL A 66 -13.70 -15.95 3.01
CA VAL A 66 -12.65 -16.78 3.64
C VAL A 66 -12.70 -16.61 5.15
N HIS A 67 -12.71 -17.73 5.89
CA HIS A 67 -12.62 -17.71 7.34
C HIS A 67 -11.27 -17.16 7.82
N ASP A 68 -11.27 -16.36 8.89
CA ASP A 68 -10.08 -15.66 9.40
C ASP A 68 -8.91 -16.58 9.69
N GLN A 69 -9.17 -17.78 10.24
CA GLN A 69 -8.12 -18.77 10.49
C GLN A 69 -7.37 -19.19 9.23
N ARG A 70 -8.04 -19.27 8.09
CA ARG A 70 -7.39 -19.62 6.81
C ARG A 70 -6.49 -18.48 6.29
N LEU A 71 -6.90 -17.22 6.49
CA LEU A 71 -6.06 -16.06 6.20
C LEU A 71 -4.85 -16.01 7.14
N ARG A 72 -5.04 -16.35 8.41
CA ARG A 72 -3.94 -16.44 9.37
C ARG A 72 -2.96 -17.56 9.04
N ALA A 73 -3.45 -18.70 8.56
CA ALA A 73 -2.62 -19.84 8.17
C ALA A 73 -1.62 -19.54 7.05
N VAL A 74 -1.91 -18.58 6.16
CA VAL A 74 -0.95 -18.12 5.13
C VAL A 74 0.05 -17.10 5.65
N GLY A 75 -0.10 -16.62 6.91
CA GLY A 75 0.87 -15.77 7.60
C GLY A 75 0.39 -14.37 7.95
N PHE A 76 -0.89 -14.03 7.77
CA PHE A 76 -1.41 -12.73 8.23
C PHE A 76 -1.64 -12.71 9.75
N SER A 77 -1.25 -11.62 10.41
CA SER A 77 -1.66 -11.38 11.80
C SER A 77 -3.17 -11.09 11.87
N ALA A 78 -3.76 -11.23 13.06
CA ALA A 78 -5.19 -10.91 13.26
C ALA A 78 -5.54 -9.48 12.84
N THR A 79 -4.67 -8.51 13.15
CA THR A 79 -4.84 -7.11 12.77
C THR A 79 -4.83 -6.94 11.24
N LYS A 80 -3.92 -7.62 10.53
CA LYS A 80 -3.84 -7.58 9.06
C LYS A 80 -5.04 -8.26 8.41
N VAL A 81 -5.55 -9.35 8.99
CA VAL A 81 -6.78 -10.01 8.52
C VAL A 81 -7.97 -9.05 8.62
N ALA A 82 -8.12 -8.37 9.76
CA ALA A 82 -9.18 -7.38 9.94
C ALA A 82 -9.07 -6.22 8.94
N ALA A 83 -7.84 -5.70 8.72
CA ALA A 83 -7.59 -4.65 7.74
C ALA A 83 -7.86 -5.10 6.30
N LEU A 84 -7.46 -6.32 5.92
CA LEU A 84 -7.68 -6.88 4.60
C LEU A 84 -9.17 -7.07 4.30
N LYS A 85 -9.96 -7.54 5.28
CA LYS A 85 -11.42 -7.67 5.15
C LYS A 85 -12.11 -6.32 5.10
N ASP A 86 -11.62 -5.36 5.86
CA ASP A 86 -12.14 -3.99 5.81
C ASP A 86 -11.87 -3.33 4.45
N LEU A 87 -10.65 -3.48 3.92
CA LEU A 87 -10.30 -3.08 2.56
C LEU A 87 -11.24 -3.70 1.53
N ALA A 88 -11.50 -5.01 1.63
CA ALA A 88 -12.40 -5.70 0.72
C ALA A 88 -13.83 -5.15 0.76
N ARG A 89 -14.37 -4.85 1.96
CA ARG A 89 -15.69 -4.21 2.13
C ARG A 89 -15.74 -2.83 1.48
N HIS A 90 -14.75 -1.98 1.76
CA HIS A 90 -14.66 -0.64 1.21
C HIS A 90 -14.50 -0.64 -0.32
N THR A 91 -13.81 -1.64 -0.86
CA THR A 91 -13.70 -1.80 -2.33
C THR A 91 -15.06 -2.16 -2.95
N LEU A 92 -15.79 -3.11 -2.38
CA LEU A 92 -17.12 -3.47 -2.88
C LEU A 92 -18.17 -2.35 -2.68
N ALA A 93 -18.00 -1.53 -1.68
CA ALA A 93 -18.83 -0.33 -1.43
C ALA A 93 -18.42 0.87 -2.32
N GLY A 94 -17.39 0.75 -3.16
CA GLY A 94 -16.92 1.83 -4.04
C GLY A 94 -16.11 2.93 -3.34
N VAL A 95 -15.79 2.78 -2.05
CA VAL A 95 -14.90 3.70 -1.31
C VAL A 95 -13.47 3.58 -1.85
N VAL A 96 -13.02 2.37 -2.13
CA VAL A 96 -11.78 2.12 -2.88
C VAL A 96 -12.18 1.89 -4.34
N PRO A 97 -12.07 2.91 -5.20
CA PRO A 97 -12.53 2.82 -6.58
C PRO A 97 -11.49 2.12 -7.46
N ASP A 98 -11.82 1.95 -8.72
CA ASP A 98 -10.87 1.47 -9.73
C ASP A 98 -9.80 2.53 -10.06
N THR A 99 -8.76 2.13 -10.80
CA THR A 99 -7.64 2.99 -11.19
C THR A 99 -8.12 4.21 -11.97
N ARG A 100 -9.04 4.05 -12.91
CA ARG A 100 -9.54 5.11 -13.76
C ARG A 100 -10.23 6.22 -12.96
N THR A 101 -11.04 5.82 -11.98
CA THR A 101 -11.69 6.76 -11.07
C THR A 101 -10.67 7.47 -10.18
N LEU A 102 -9.64 6.75 -9.65
CA LEU A 102 -8.57 7.38 -8.86
C LEU A 102 -7.78 8.42 -9.66
N GLU A 103 -7.48 8.14 -10.93
CA GLU A 103 -6.76 9.07 -11.80
C GLU A 103 -7.50 10.41 -11.99
N SER A 104 -8.83 10.39 -11.92
CA SER A 104 -9.67 11.59 -12.06
C SER A 104 -9.82 12.43 -10.78
N LEU A 105 -9.38 11.91 -9.62
CA LEU A 105 -9.48 12.60 -8.34
C LEU A 105 -8.18 13.35 -8.01
N ASP A 106 -8.28 14.42 -7.22
CA ASP A 106 -7.13 15.06 -6.62
C ASP A 106 -6.55 14.26 -5.44
N ASP A 107 -5.32 14.57 -5.03
CA ASP A 107 -4.60 13.84 -3.98
C ASP A 107 -5.31 13.92 -2.63
N ALA A 108 -5.88 15.07 -2.29
CA ALA A 108 -6.57 15.28 -1.02
C ALA A 108 -7.84 14.42 -0.95
N ALA A 109 -8.59 14.35 -2.03
CA ALA A 109 -9.79 13.50 -2.14
C ALA A 109 -9.41 12.00 -2.05
N ILE A 110 -8.33 11.58 -2.71
CA ILE A 110 -7.85 10.20 -2.63
C ILE A 110 -7.43 9.86 -1.20
N ILE A 111 -6.64 10.72 -0.55
CA ILE A 111 -6.18 10.51 0.83
C ILE A 111 -7.39 10.42 1.77
N ALA A 112 -8.32 11.38 1.73
CA ALA A 112 -9.51 11.40 2.58
C ALA A 112 -10.38 10.15 2.40
N ARG A 113 -10.43 9.63 1.18
CA ARG A 113 -11.23 8.46 0.83
C ARG A 113 -10.58 7.15 1.28
N LEU A 114 -9.32 6.94 0.96
CA LEU A 114 -8.62 5.68 1.23
C LEU A 114 -8.21 5.52 2.69
N THR A 115 -8.02 6.60 3.44
CA THR A 115 -7.75 6.54 4.88
C THR A 115 -8.95 6.12 5.73
N GLN A 116 -10.14 5.99 5.16
CA GLN A 116 -11.28 5.36 5.82
C GLN A 116 -11.08 3.86 6.03
N VAL A 117 -10.21 3.24 5.24
CA VAL A 117 -9.89 1.82 5.35
C VAL A 117 -8.98 1.58 6.56
N ARG A 118 -9.37 0.62 7.40
CA ARG A 118 -8.58 0.23 8.58
C ARG A 118 -7.14 -0.14 8.22
N GLY A 119 -6.19 0.48 8.89
CA GLY A 119 -4.76 0.20 8.69
C GLY A 119 -4.14 0.89 7.46
N ILE A 120 -4.90 1.72 6.75
CA ILE A 120 -4.41 2.56 5.67
C ILE A 120 -4.31 4.00 6.19
N GLY A 121 -3.08 4.47 6.38
CA GLY A 121 -2.81 5.85 6.77
C GLY A 121 -2.43 6.73 5.58
N PRO A 122 -2.34 8.07 5.78
CA PRO A 122 -1.96 9.02 4.74
C PRO A 122 -0.65 8.64 4.04
N TRP A 123 0.36 8.19 4.78
CA TRP A 123 1.63 7.76 4.22
C TRP A 123 1.48 6.58 3.22
N THR A 124 0.65 5.57 3.55
CA THR A 124 0.39 4.44 2.64
C THR A 124 -0.27 4.91 1.35
N VAL A 125 -1.21 5.86 1.45
CA VAL A 125 -1.88 6.43 0.27
C VAL A 125 -0.90 7.26 -0.56
N GLN A 126 -0.05 8.07 0.05
CA GLN A 126 0.98 8.84 -0.64
C GLN A 126 1.96 7.93 -1.39
N MET A 127 2.37 6.80 -0.79
CA MET A 127 3.18 5.80 -1.49
C MET A 127 2.44 5.22 -2.71
N MET A 128 1.14 4.97 -2.59
CA MET A 128 0.32 4.53 -3.72
C MET A 128 0.24 5.59 -4.83
N LEU A 129 0.04 6.86 -4.48
CA LEU A 129 0.02 7.98 -5.43
C LEU A 129 1.34 8.05 -6.23
N MET A 130 2.47 7.93 -5.55
CA MET A 130 3.79 7.98 -6.18
C MET A 130 4.07 6.74 -7.04
N PHE A 131 3.89 5.54 -6.48
CA PHE A 131 4.38 4.30 -7.10
C PHE A 131 3.35 3.61 -8.02
N GLN A 132 2.07 3.87 -7.85
CA GLN A 132 1.03 3.31 -8.73
C GLN A 132 0.50 4.34 -9.73
N LEU A 133 0.21 5.57 -9.28
CA LEU A 133 -0.34 6.61 -10.14
C LEU A 133 0.74 7.52 -10.77
N GLY A 134 2.01 7.36 -10.38
CA GLY A 134 3.13 8.12 -10.95
C GLY A 134 3.11 9.63 -10.64
N ARG A 135 2.41 10.04 -9.55
CA ARG A 135 2.32 11.45 -9.15
C ARG A 135 3.60 11.86 -8.42
N LEU A 136 4.46 12.63 -9.09
CA LEU A 136 5.80 12.99 -8.61
C LEU A 136 5.83 14.19 -7.66
N ASP A 137 4.76 14.94 -7.55
CA ASP A 137 4.60 16.13 -6.69
C ASP A 137 4.05 15.81 -5.29
N VAL A 138 3.79 14.54 -5.01
CA VAL A 138 3.39 14.06 -3.68
C VAL A 138 4.62 13.97 -2.78
N LEU A 139 4.70 14.85 -1.77
CA LEU A 139 5.75 14.80 -0.76
C LEU A 139 5.21 14.17 0.53
N PRO A 140 5.68 12.97 0.93
CA PRO A 140 5.27 12.35 2.20
C PRO A 140 5.84 13.13 3.38
N ARG A 141 5.02 13.98 4.01
CA ARG A 141 5.44 14.83 5.14
C ARG A 141 5.61 14.08 6.47
N ASP A 142 5.09 12.86 6.55
CA ASP A 142 5.02 12.04 7.78
C ASP A 142 5.77 10.72 7.65
N ASP A 143 6.93 10.71 6.99
CA ASP A 143 7.77 9.52 6.97
C ASP A 143 8.35 9.26 8.37
N TYR A 144 8.13 8.05 8.91
CA TYR A 144 8.63 7.62 10.21
C TYR A 144 10.17 7.65 10.28
N GLY A 145 10.85 7.53 9.14
CA GLY A 145 12.30 7.69 8.99
C GLY A 145 12.75 9.11 9.27
N ASP A 146 12.00 10.09 8.78
CA ASP A 146 12.32 11.52 8.93
C ASP A 146 12.12 12.01 10.36
N ARG A 147 11.10 11.53 11.06
CA ARG A 147 10.88 11.82 12.51
C ARG A 147 12.02 11.29 13.39
N LYS A 148 12.66 10.18 13.01
CA LYS A 148 13.76 9.59 13.79
C LYS A 148 15.06 10.34 13.55
N SER A 149 15.32 10.79 12.33
CA SER A 149 16.50 11.59 11.98
C SER A 149 16.43 13.00 12.58
N THR A 150 15.25 13.62 12.62
CA THR A 150 15.04 14.96 13.21
C THR A 150 15.19 14.93 14.74
N ARG A 151 14.81 13.84 15.43
CA ARG A 151 15.02 13.70 16.89
C ARG A 151 16.49 13.46 17.25
N LEU A 152 17.26 12.78 16.41
CA LEU A 152 18.70 12.56 16.62
C LEU A 152 19.51 13.87 16.43
N ASN A 153 19.08 14.77 15.55
CA ASN A 153 19.75 16.05 15.31
C ASN A 153 19.46 17.12 16.37
N SER A 154 18.38 16.99 17.15
CA SER A 154 18.06 17.92 18.23
C SER A 154 18.78 17.62 19.55
N SER A 155 19.41 16.44 19.71
CA SER A 155 20.13 16.04 20.93
C SER A 155 21.62 16.45 20.94
N HIS A 156 22.14 17.10 19.89
CA HIS A 156 23.52 17.57 19.79
C HIS A 156 23.69 19.11 19.86
N ARG A 157 22.66 19.82 20.35
CA ARG A 157 22.78 21.26 20.66
C ARG A 157 22.54 21.50 22.15
N THR A 158 23.55 21.24 22.95
CA THR A 158 23.80 21.85 24.26
C THR A 158 25.29 22.04 24.39
#